data_ed4d7449dba06b0f33be3cbdf0a39af7
#
_entry.id   ed4d7449dba06b0f33be3cbdf0a39af7
#
_cell.length_a   1.000
_cell.length_b   1.000
_cell.length_c   1.000
_cell.angle_alpha   90.00
_cell.angle_beta   90.00
_cell.angle_gamma   90.00
#
_symmetry.space_group_name_H-M   'P 1'
#
loop_
_entity.id
_entity.type
_entity.pdbx_description
1 polymer ?
#
loop_
_entity_poly.entity_id
_entity_poly.type
_entity_poly.pdbx_seq_one_letter_code
_entity_poly.pdbx_strand_id
1 'polypeptide(L)'
;DAQDLRREILGRGLAGVLLSNPCNPTGRAVWGNELAAWAEVARELGCALLIDEFYSHYVWAPGAPPLESAARYVEDVDSDPLILIDGLTKNWRYPGWRVSWTLGPRRVIEALASAGSFLDGGGSRPLQRAAIPLLEDATVHAEVDAVRRAFLGKRELMLRRVRELGLGVDLEPEGSFYVFANLAGLPEPLDDCMAFFGAALAQKMICVPGVFFDVNPGQRRTRRLARFRQHVRLSFGPPMAEVERGLDRLERVVAAAQRG
;
A
#
# COMPACT_ATOMS: atom_id res chain seq x y z
N ASP A 1 -5.14 -3.91 15.79
CA ASP A 1 -5.62 -2.79 16.61
C ASP A 1 -4.48 -2.18 17.45
N ALA A 2 -4.77 -1.13 18.24
CA ALA A 2 -3.76 -0.43 19.05
C ALA A 2 -3.18 -1.32 20.17
N GLN A 3 -3.94 -2.26 20.69
CA GLN A 3 -3.46 -3.20 21.72
C GLN A 3 -2.48 -4.21 21.11
N ASP A 4 -2.73 -4.66 19.89
CA ASP A 4 -1.80 -5.52 19.16
C ASP A 4 -0.49 -4.78 18.87
N LEU A 5 -0.57 -3.52 18.42
CA LEU A 5 0.59 -2.67 18.21
C LEU A 5 1.42 -2.54 19.50
N ARG A 6 0.77 -2.20 20.61
CA ARG A 6 1.40 -2.11 21.93
C ARG A 6 2.11 -3.42 22.33
N ARG A 7 1.42 -4.54 22.15
CA ARG A 7 1.97 -5.87 22.47
C ARG A 7 3.20 -6.21 21.63
N GLU A 8 3.17 -5.91 20.32
CA GLU A 8 4.31 -6.13 19.44
C GLU A 8 5.50 -5.24 19.78
N ILE A 9 5.26 -3.95 20.07
CA ILE A 9 6.32 -3.03 20.49
C ILE A 9 6.99 -3.50 21.76
N LEU A 10 6.22 -3.76 22.81
CA LEU A 10 6.74 -4.19 24.12
C LEU A 10 7.36 -5.58 24.06
N GLY A 11 6.67 -6.53 23.42
CA GLY A 11 7.10 -7.93 23.36
C GLY A 11 8.39 -8.14 22.55
N ARG A 12 8.71 -7.25 21.63
CA ARG A 12 9.91 -7.33 20.78
C ARG A 12 10.95 -6.26 21.10
N GLY A 13 10.65 -5.30 21.97
CA GLY A 13 11.52 -4.16 22.24
C GLY A 13 11.76 -3.30 21.01
N LEU A 14 10.69 -2.95 20.28
CA LEU A 14 10.82 -2.20 19.04
C LEU A 14 11.08 -0.72 19.31
N ALA A 15 12.10 -0.16 18.66
CA ALA A 15 12.37 1.28 18.65
C ALA A 15 11.59 2.03 17.56
N GLY A 16 11.08 1.31 16.54
CA GLY A 16 10.29 1.88 15.47
C GLY A 16 9.46 0.82 14.74
N VAL A 17 8.35 1.28 14.18
CA VAL A 17 7.44 0.50 13.33
C VAL A 17 7.26 1.23 12.01
N LEU A 18 7.49 0.52 10.91
CA LEU A 18 7.25 1.02 9.55
C LEU A 18 6.00 0.34 8.98
N LEU A 19 5.07 1.13 8.49
CA LEU A 19 3.86 0.65 7.83
C LEU A 19 3.50 1.51 6.63
N SER A 20 2.75 0.94 5.69
CA SER A 20 2.11 1.66 4.61
C SER A 20 0.62 1.83 4.95
N ASN A 21 0.10 3.06 4.85
CA ASN A 21 -1.30 3.36 5.16
C ASN A 21 -1.89 4.34 4.12
N PRO A 22 -2.87 3.90 3.31
CA PRO A 22 -3.34 2.52 3.12
C PRO A 22 -2.27 1.54 2.68
N CYS A 23 -2.43 0.28 3.08
CA CYS A 23 -1.39 -0.73 2.95
C CYS A 23 -1.23 -1.26 1.52
N ASN A 24 -0.02 -1.33 1.06
CA ASN A 24 0.41 -2.15 -0.08
C ASN A 24 1.10 -3.42 0.48
N PRO A 25 0.57 -4.63 0.28
CA PRO A 25 -0.32 -5.05 -0.82
C PRO A 25 -1.80 -5.21 -0.46
N THR A 26 -2.18 -5.19 0.82
CA THR A 26 -3.48 -5.72 1.28
C THR A 26 -4.66 -4.77 1.05
N GLY A 27 -4.40 -3.48 0.88
CA GLY A 27 -5.45 -2.46 0.85
C GLY A 27 -6.05 -2.13 2.22
N ARG A 28 -5.52 -2.67 3.34
CA ARG A 28 -5.95 -2.26 4.68
C ARG A 28 -5.71 -0.78 4.87
N ALA A 29 -6.71 -0.06 5.37
CA ALA A 29 -6.56 1.31 5.83
C ALA A 29 -6.78 1.39 7.34
N VAL A 30 -5.89 2.10 8.03
CA VAL A 30 -6.04 2.48 9.43
C VAL A 30 -6.44 3.95 9.45
N TRP A 31 -7.57 4.28 10.09
CA TRP A 31 -8.12 5.63 10.02
C TRP A 31 -8.93 5.98 11.27
N GLY A 32 -9.23 7.27 11.44
CA GLY A 32 -10.07 7.76 12.52
C GLY A 32 -9.49 7.39 13.91
N ASN A 33 -10.35 6.91 14.80
CA ASN A 33 -9.98 6.56 16.17
C ASN A 33 -8.91 5.47 16.27
N GLU A 34 -8.84 4.56 15.29
CA GLU A 34 -7.80 3.53 15.29
C GLU A 34 -6.42 4.16 15.03
N LEU A 35 -6.31 5.07 14.05
CA LEU A 35 -5.05 5.75 13.75
C LEU A 35 -4.64 6.70 14.87
N ALA A 36 -5.61 7.41 15.49
CA ALA A 36 -5.38 8.22 16.69
C ALA A 36 -4.79 7.38 17.84
N ALA A 37 -5.37 6.21 18.10
CA ALA A 37 -4.89 5.30 19.15
C ALA A 37 -3.49 4.73 18.84
N TRP A 38 -3.13 4.55 17.57
CA TRP A 38 -1.77 4.14 17.18
C TRP A 38 -0.76 5.24 17.45
N ALA A 39 -1.11 6.50 17.14
CA ALA A 39 -0.28 7.66 17.45
C ALA A 39 -0.04 7.78 18.97
N GLU A 40 -1.08 7.57 19.78
CA GLU A 40 -0.98 7.59 21.24
C GLU A 40 -0.06 6.50 21.78
N VAL A 41 -0.21 5.26 21.29
CA VAL A 41 0.68 4.15 21.68
C VAL A 41 2.15 4.46 21.32
N ALA A 42 2.37 5.11 20.16
CA ALA A 42 3.72 5.52 19.75
C ALA A 42 4.32 6.55 20.73
N ARG A 43 3.53 7.55 21.15
CA ARG A 43 3.95 8.56 22.16
C ARG A 43 4.25 7.94 23.50
N GLU A 44 3.31 7.16 24.04
CA GLU A 44 3.45 6.53 25.37
C GLU A 44 4.69 5.64 25.46
N LEU A 45 5.02 4.94 24.37
CA LEU A 45 6.12 3.97 24.36
C LEU A 45 7.43 4.55 23.80
N GLY A 46 7.43 5.80 23.33
CA GLY A 46 8.58 6.41 22.67
C GLY A 46 9.04 5.65 21.42
N CYS A 47 8.13 4.94 20.76
CA CYS A 47 8.42 4.14 19.58
C CYS A 47 8.15 4.94 18.32
N ALA A 48 9.13 5.08 17.44
CA ALA A 48 8.94 5.80 16.17
C ALA A 48 7.93 5.08 15.28
N LEU A 49 6.90 5.80 14.83
CA LEU A 49 5.91 5.30 13.88
C LEU A 49 6.14 5.96 12.52
N LEU A 50 6.74 5.21 11.60
CA LEU A 50 7.01 5.64 10.23
C LEU A 50 5.84 5.19 9.34
N ILE A 51 5.14 6.15 8.75
CA ILE A 51 3.94 5.88 7.95
C ILE A 51 4.18 6.32 6.50
N ASP A 52 4.19 5.34 5.60
CA ASP A 52 4.19 5.56 4.16
C ASP A 52 2.74 5.85 3.71
N GLU A 53 2.46 7.12 3.38
CA GLU A 53 1.13 7.62 3.03
C GLU A 53 0.93 7.81 1.51
N PHE A 54 1.75 7.21 0.67
CA PHE A 54 1.66 7.35 -0.78
C PHE A 54 0.30 6.97 -1.39
N TYR A 55 -0.56 6.32 -0.63
CA TYR A 55 -1.94 5.96 -1.02
C TYR A 55 -3.02 6.69 -0.23
N SER A 56 -2.70 7.77 0.48
CA SER A 56 -3.64 8.49 1.35
C SER A 56 -4.88 9.04 0.62
N HIS A 57 -4.78 9.31 -0.70
CA HIS A 57 -5.91 9.71 -1.56
C HIS A 57 -6.83 8.54 -1.99
N TYR A 58 -6.45 7.30 -1.67
CA TYR A 58 -7.14 6.08 -2.09
C TYR A 58 -7.77 5.40 -0.88
N VAL A 59 -8.76 6.04 -0.26
CA VAL A 59 -9.50 5.49 0.88
C VAL A 59 -10.92 5.15 0.44
N TRP A 60 -11.32 3.89 0.64
CA TRP A 60 -12.59 3.33 0.19
C TRP A 60 -13.49 2.89 1.33
N ALA A 61 -12.97 2.80 2.57
CA ALA A 61 -13.68 2.31 3.74
C ALA A 61 -14.99 3.11 3.96
N PRO A 62 -16.13 2.43 4.19
CA PRO A 62 -17.38 3.11 4.50
C PRO A 62 -17.25 3.98 5.77
N GLY A 63 -17.64 5.24 5.67
CA GLY A 63 -17.53 6.20 6.78
C GLY A 63 -16.15 6.82 6.98
N ALA A 64 -15.11 6.34 6.31
CA ALA A 64 -13.81 6.97 6.33
C ALA A 64 -13.79 8.29 5.52
N PRO A 65 -12.96 9.26 5.89
CA PRO A 65 -12.72 10.42 5.06
C PRO A 65 -12.09 9.99 3.72
N PRO A 66 -12.31 10.76 2.65
CA PRO A 66 -11.79 10.41 1.33
C PRO A 66 -10.25 10.50 1.24
N LEU A 67 -9.64 11.18 2.18
CA LEU A 67 -8.19 11.29 2.40
C LEU A 67 -7.93 11.13 3.89
N GLU A 68 -6.96 10.26 4.24
CA GLU A 68 -6.54 10.06 5.62
C GLU A 68 -5.02 10.23 5.74
N SER A 69 -4.60 10.97 6.75
CA SER A 69 -3.19 11.17 7.09
C SER A 69 -3.01 11.21 8.60
N ALA A 70 -1.96 10.60 9.10
CA ALA A 70 -1.57 10.67 10.51
C ALA A 70 -1.11 12.07 10.94
N ALA A 71 -0.87 12.99 10.00
CA ALA A 71 -0.61 14.39 10.31
C ALA A 71 -1.71 15.03 11.16
N ARG A 72 -2.95 14.54 11.02
CA ARG A 72 -4.10 15.00 11.81
C ARG A 72 -3.95 14.75 13.31
N TYR A 73 -3.14 13.77 13.69
CA TYR A 73 -2.94 13.30 15.07
C TYR A 73 -1.59 13.73 15.64
N VAL A 74 -0.84 14.55 14.91
CA VAL A 74 0.39 15.17 15.42
C VAL A 74 0.01 16.33 16.33
N GLU A 75 0.48 16.31 17.57
CA GLU A 75 0.27 17.38 18.56
C GLU A 75 1.43 18.37 18.54
N ASP A 76 2.66 17.86 18.49
CA ASP A 76 3.88 18.66 18.35
C ASP A 76 4.85 17.91 17.41
N VAL A 77 5.13 18.53 16.27
CA VAL A 77 5.96 17.92 15.23
C VAL A 77 7.38 17.58 15.68
N ASP A 78 7.93 18.30 16.66
CA ASP A 78 9.31 18.09 17.13
C ASP A 78 9.40 17.06 18.27
N SER A 79 8.31 16.77 18.98
CA SER A 79 8.28 15.80 20.09
C SER A 79 7.58 14.49 19.74
N ASP A 80 6.58 14.51 18.86
CA ASP A 80 5.85 13.31 18.47
C ASP A 80 6.74 12.35 17.68
N PRO A 81 6.72 11.05 18.02
CA PRO A 81 7.50 10.05 17.29
C PRO A 81 6.86 9.62 15.96
N LEU A 82 6.10 10.52 15.32
CA LEU A 82 5.43 10.28 14.04
C LEU A 82 6.29 10.79 12.89
N ILE A 83 6.57 9.91 11.91
CA ILE A 83 7.37 10.23 10.72
C ILE A 83 6.52 9.86 9.51
N LEU A 84 6.07 10.86 8.77
CA LEU A 84 5.16 10.70 7.64
C LEU A 84 5.94 10.83 6.34
N ILE A 85 5.72 9.89 5.43
CA ILE A 85 6.41 9.81 4.14
C ILE A 85 5.34 9.83 3.06
N ASP A 86 5.37 10.84 2.18
CA ASP A 86 4.44 10.95 1.06
C ASP A 86 5.11 11.57 -0.16
N GLY A 87 4.40 11.65 -1.29
CA GLY A 87 4.93 12.24 -2.51
C GLY A 87 3.99 12.13 -3.70
N LEU A 88 4.43 12.71 -4.81
CA LEU A 88 3.62 12.83 -6.01
C LEU A 88 3.42 11.53 -6.79
N THR A 89 4.14 10.47 -6.43
CA THR A 89 4.21 9.22 -7.21
C THR A 89 2.85 8.54 -7.37
N LYS A 90 2.07 8.41 -6.30
CA LYS A 90 0.79 7.69 -6.29
C LYS A 90 -0.38 8.64 -6.14
N ASN A 91 -0.40 9.45 -5.08
CA ASN A 91 -1.49 10.36 -4.78
C ASN A 91 -1.80 11.32 -5.95
N TRP A 92 -0.79 11.87 -6.62
CA TRP A 92 -0.94 12.73 -7.80
C TRP A 92 -0.64 12.03 -9.13
N ARG A 93 -0.27 10.74 -9.13
CA ARG A 93 0.02 9.94 -10.33
C ARG A 93 1.17 10.46 -11.19
N TYR A 94 2.17 11.13 -10.55
CA TYR A 94 3.37 11.65 -11.21
C TYR A 94 4.63 10.84 -10.86
N PRO A 95 4.70 9.52 -11.18
CA PRO A 95 5.83 8.68 -10.79
C PRO A 95 7.17 9.15 -11.41
N GLY A 96 7.13 9.80 -12.56
CA GLY A 96 8.32 10.31 -13.26
C GLY A 96 8.90 11.57 -12.64
N TRP A 97 8.16 12.31 -11.81
CA TRP A 97 8.64 13.55 -11.20
C TRP A 97 9.66 13.33 -10.09
N ARG A 98 9.63 12.17 -9.45
CA ARG A 98 10.55 11.82 -8.38
C ARG A 98 10.55 12.83 -7.23
N VAL A 99 9.39 13.37 -6.87
CA VAL A 99 9.19 14.30 -5.76
C VAL A 99 8.45 13.60 -4.63
N SER A 100 9.08 13.60 -3.47
CA SER A 100 8.53 13.09 -2.21
C SER A 100 9.00 13.98 -1.06
N TRP A 101 8.37 13.84 0.09
CA TRP A 101 8.71 14.55 1.30
C TRP A 101 8.58 13.65 2.51
N THR A 102 9.27 14.03 3.58
CA THR A 102 9.15 13.42 4.90
C THR A 102 8.88 14.51 5.91
N LEU A 103 7.88 14.31 6.76
CA LEU A 103 7.52 15.18 7.86
C LEU A 103 7.80 14.46 9.18
N GLY A 104 8.33 15.19 10.18
CA GLY A 104 8.61 14.61 11.48
C GLY A 104 9.55 15.47 12.30
N PRO A 105 10.04 14.98 13.46
CA PRO A 105 10.92 15.72 14.34
C PRO A 105 12.16 16.23 13.62
N ARG A 106 12.51 17.50 13.89
CA ARG A 106 13.66 18.20 13.27
C ARG A 106 14.93 17.34 13.27
N ARG A 107 15.25 16.71 14.41
CA ARG A 107 16.45 15.84 14.55
C ARG A 107 16.45 14.67 13.55
N VAL A 108 15.26 14.11 13.26
CA VAL A 108 15.11 13.01 12.30
C VAL A 108 15.27 13.53 10.88
N ILE A 109 14.64 14.67 10.58
CA ILE A 109 14.73 15.31 9.24
C ILE A 109 16.16 15.73 8.92
N GLU A 110 16.89 16.31 9.87
CA GLU A 110 18.31 16.67 9.70
C GLU A 110 19.18 15.42 9.41
N ALA A 111 18.95 14.33 10.14
CA ALA A 111 19.65 13.07 9.90
C ALA A 111 19.33 12.48 8.51
N LEU A 112 18.05 12.52 8.11
CA LEU A 112 17.61 12.06 6.78
C LEU A 112 18.21 12.93 5.67
N ALA A 113 18.23 14.25 5.83
CA ALA A 113 18.82 15.17 4.87
C ALA A 113 20.34 14.92 4.70
N SER A 114 21.02 14.69 5.81
CA SER A 114 22.47 14.33 5.79
C SER A 114 22.72 13.01 5.07
N ALA A 115 21.94 11.96 5.39
CA ALA A 115 22.05 10.67 4.71
C ALA A 115 21.69 10.76 3.23
N GLY A 116 20.62 11.46 2.87
CA GLY A 116 20.17 11.66 1.50
C GLY A 116 21.19 12.38 0.63
N SER A 117 21.98 13.30 1.19
CA SER A 117 23.04 14.00 0.46
C SER A 117 24.11 13.04 -0.06
N PHE A 118 24.35 11.92 0.64
CA PHE A 118 25.28 10.87 0.21
C PHE A 118 24.66 9.90 -0.79
N LEU A 119 23.34 9.66 -0.70
CA LEU A 119 22.67 8.64 -1.49
C LEU A 119 22.30 9.13 -2.90
N ASP A 120 21.75 10.33 -3.02
CA ASP A 120 21.19 10.82 -4.29
C ASP A 120 21.46 12.31 -4.58
N GLY A 121 22.10 13.03 -3.68
CA GLY A 121 22.42 14.45 -3.85
C GLY A 121 21.20 15.38 -3.81
N GLY A 122 20.00 14.87 -3.49
CA GLY A 122 18.76 15.61 -3.38
C GLY A 122 17.89 15.61 -4.64
N GLY A 123 16.66 16.08 -4.48
CA GLY A 123 15.65 16.09 -5.56
C GLY A 123 15.79 17.27 -6.52
N SER A 124 15.15 17.14 -7.70
CA SER A 124 15.10 18.20 -8.71
C SER A 124 14.39 19.47 -8.18
N ARG A 125 15.13 20.53 -7.95
CA ARG A 125 14.58 21.83 -7.49
C ARG A 125 13.49 22.40 -8.40
N PRO A 126 13.62 22.39 -9.74
CA PRO A 126 12.53 22.82 -10.61
C PRO A 126 11.23 22.05 -10.41
N LEU A 127 11.31 20.71 -10.28
CA LEU A 127 10.14 19.87 -10.07
C LEU A 127 9.53 20.05 -8.66
N GLN A 128 10.37 20.25 -7.63
CA GLN A 128 9.88 20.61 -6.29
C GLN A 128 9.10 21.92 -6.31
N ARG A 129 9.60 22.96 -7.03
CA ARG A 129 8.88 24.23 -7.18
C ARG A 129 7.58 24.07 -7.97
N ALA A 130 7.58 23.29 -9.02
CA ALA A 130 6.39 22.99 -9.79
C ALA A 130 5.34 22.17 -9.01
N ALA A 131 5.77 21.44 -7.97
CA ALA A 131 4.88 20.68 -7.08
C ALA A 131 4.06 21.56 -6.13
N ILE A 132 4.54 22.77 -5.79
CA ILE A 132 3.90 23.64 -4.78
C ILE A 132 2.41 23.88 -5.06
N PRO A 133 1.97 24.27 -6.28
CA PRO A 133 0.55 24.48 -6.56
C PRO A 133 -0.30 23.20 -6.48
N LEU A 134 0.32 22.02 -6.59
CA LEU A 134 -0.39 20.75 -6.46
C LEU A 134 -0.78 20.43 -5.01
N LEU A 135 -0.13 21.09 -4.04
CA LEU A 135 -0.35 20.89 -2.61
C LEU A 135 -1.35 21.90 -2.03
N GLU A 136 -1.91 22.78 -2.84
CA GLU A 136 -2.98 23.69 -2.41
C GLU A 136 -4.26 22.90 -2.13
N ASP A 137 -4.98 23.23 -1.05
CA ASP A 137 -6.16 22.51 -0.57
C ASP A 137 -7.19 22.23 -1.68
N ALA A 138 -7.50 23.23 -2.49
CA ALA A 138 -8.46 23.09 -3.58
C ALA A 138 -7.99 22.07 -4.63
N THR A 139 -6.70 22.03 -4.94
CA THR A 139 -6.11 21.07 -5.87
C THR A 139 -6.13 19.66 -5.26
N VAL A 140 -5.73 19.52 -4.00
CA VAL A 140 -5.76 18.23 -3.28
C VAL A 140 -7.17 17.66 -3.25
N HIS A 141 -8.18 18.44 -2.89
CA HIS A 141 -9.57 17.98 -2.88
C HIS A 141 -10.06 17.56 -4.28
N ALA A 142 -9.73 18.36 -5.32
CA ALA A 142 -10.09 18.01 -6.69
C ALA A 142 -9.44 16.70 -7.16
N GLU A 143 -8.18 16.46 -6.79
CA GLU A 143 -7.45 15.21 -7.08
C GLU A 143 -8.06 14.01 -6.35
N VAL A 144 -8.38 14.13 -5.06
CA VAL A 144 -9.04 13.09 -4.27
C VAL A 144 -10.39 12.72 -4.88
N ASP A 145 -11.19 13.70 -5.25
CA ASP A 145 -12.48 13.47 -5.91
C ASP A 145 -12.33 12.79 -7.27
N ALA A 146 -11.34 13.21 -8.06
CA ALA A 146 -11.03 12.59 -9.35
C ALA A 146 -10.59 11.13 -9.19
N VAL A 147 -9.74 10.83 -8.20
CA VAL A 147 -9.33 9.48 -7.84
C VAL A 147 -10.54 8.63 -7.47
N ARG A 148 -11.41 9.11 -6.59
CA ARG A 148 -12.60 8.35 -6.18
C ARG A 148 -13.50 8.04 -7.37
N ARG A 149 -13.82 9.02 -8.21
CA ARG A 149 -14.65 8.81 -9.42
C ARG A 149 -14.04 7.78 -10.38
N ALA A 150 -12.71 7.83 -10.56
CA ALA A 150 -12.03 6.95 -11.51
C ALA A 150 -11.81 5.53 -11.00
N PHE A 151 -11.65 5.34 -9.68
CA PHE A 151 -11.17 4.08 -9.12
C PHE A 151 -12.23 3.22 -8.45
N LEU A 152 -13.34 3.78 -7.94
CA LEU A 152 -14.38 2.99 -7.30
C LEU A 152 -14.96 1.91 -8.24
N GLY A 153 -15.33 2.27 -9.47
CA GLY A 153 -15.85 1.31 -10.43
C GLY A 153 -14.82 0.23 -10.82
N LYS A 154 -13.52 0.56 -10.87
CA LYS A 154 -12.46 -0.42 -11.11
C LYS A 154 -12.29 -1.39 -9.95
N ARG A 155 -12.37 -0.87 -8.70
CA ARG A 155 -12.34 -1.69 -7.49
C ARG A 155 -13.49 -2.71 -7.48
N GLU A 156 -14.70 -2.24 -7.74
CA GLU A 156 -15.89 -3.10 -7.79
C GLU A 156 -15.78 -4.18 -8.87
N LEU A 157 -15.35 -3.79 -10.07
CA LEU A 157 -15.09 -4.73 -11.15
C LEU A 157 -14.06 -5.79 -10.74
N MET A 158 -12.91 -5.36 -10.22
CA MET A 158 -11.83 -6.27 -9.80
C MET A 158 -12.31 -7.25 -8.74
N LEU A 159 -12.99 -6.78 -7.69
CA LEU A 159 -13.48 -7.63 -6.60
C LEU A 159 -14.51 -8.65 -7.10
N ARG A 160 -15.46 -8.23 -7.92
CA ARG A 160 -16.44 -9.13 -8.52
C ARG A 160 -15.77 -10.22 -9.34
N ARG A 161 -14.92 -9.85 -10.31
CA ARG A 161 -14.26 -10.78 -11.21
C ARG A 161 -13.30 -11.75 -10.50
N VAL A 162 -12.56 -11.25 -9.50
CA VAL A 162 -11.66 -12.09 -8.69
C VAL A 162 -12.46 -13.18 -7.97
N ARG A 163 -13.61 -12.83 -7.38
CA ARG A 163 -14.51 -13.80 -6.71
C ARG A 163 -15.15 -14.78 -7.70
N GLU A 164 -15.61 -14.30 -8.85
CA GLU A 164 -16.17 -15.15 -9.93
C GLU A 164 -15.17 -16.19 -10.43
N LEU A 165 -13.89 -15.87 -10.43
CA LEU A 165 -12.80 -16.76 -10.83
C LEU A 165 -12.37 -17.75 -9.72
N GLY A 166 -13.02 -17.72 -8.56
CA GLY A 166 -12.71 -18.62 -7.43
C GLY A 166 -11.51 -18.20 -6.58
N LEU A 167 -10.97 -17.00 -6.78
CA LEU A 167 -9.95 -16.46 -5.89
C LEU A 167 -10.59 -15.88 -4.62
N GLY A 168 -9.98 -16.17 -3.47
CA GLY A 168 -10.40 -15.59 -2.19
C GLY A 168 -9.99 -14.11 -2.05
N VAL A 169 -10.75 -13.38 -1.26
CA VAL A 169 -10.39 -12.03 -0.80
C VAL A 169 -10.52 -12.03 0.71
N ASP A 170 -9.42 -12.31 1.39
CA ASP A 170 -9.38 -12.47 2.86
C ASP A 170 -9.66 -11.14 3.57
N LEU A 171 -9.22 -10.04 2.96
CA LEU A 171 -9.49 -8.69 3.38
C LEU A 171 -9.94 -7.85 2.18
N GLU A 172 -11.14 -7.33 2.24
CA GLU A 172 -11.62 -6.41 1.23
C GLU A 172 -10.84 -5.08 1.32
N PRO A 173 -10.23 -4.61 0.21
CA PRO A 173 -9.38 -3.43 0.27
C PRO A 173 -10.19 -2.18 0.66
N GLU A 174 -9.80 -1.58 1.75
CA GLU A 174 -10.34 -0.31 2.29
C GLU A 174 -9.60 0.90 1.74
N GLY A 175 -8.45 0.67 1.07
CA GLY A 175 -7.63 1.70 0.46
C GLY A 175 -6.68 1.14 -0.60
N SER A 176 -5.82 2.01 -1.13
CA SER A 176 -4.92 1.75 -2.25
C SER A 176 -5.65 1.36 -3.55
N PHE A 177 -4.94 0.85 -4.55
CA PHE A 177 -5.55 0.32 -5.78
C PHE A 177 -5.12 -1.13 -6.06
N TYR A 178 -5.07 -1.92 -4.99
CA TYR A 178 -4.69 -3.33 -5.02
C TYR A 178 -5.77 -4.23 -4.43
N VAL A 179 -5.83 -5.45 -4.94
CA VAL A 179 -6.49 -6.59 -4.30
C VAL A 179 -5.40 -7.63 -4.01
N PHE A 180 -5.30 -8.07 -2.77
CA PHE A 180 -4.42 -9.16 -2.35
C PHE A 180 -5.24 -10.44 -2.33
N ALA A 181 -5.26 -11.11 -3.48
CA ALA A 181 -6.11 -12.26 -3.72
C ALA A 181 -5.46 -13.54 -3.19
N ASN A 182 -6.29 -14.41 -2.59
CA ASN A 182 -5.92 -15.72 -2.08
C ASN A 182 -6.20 -16.79 -3.12
N LEU A 183 -5.20 -17.61 -3.42
CA LEU A 183 -5.21 -18.67 -4.43
C LEU A 183 -5.59 -20.05 -3.90
N ALA A 184 -5.78 -20.20 -2.58
CA ALA A 184 -6.00 -21.51 -1.95
C ALA A 184 -7.22 -22.28 -2.49
N GLY A 185 -8.17 -21.58 -3.12
CA GLY A 185 -9.35 -22.18 -3.77
C GLY A 185 -9.10 -22.69 -5.21
N LEU A 186 -7.92 -22.42 -5.76
CA LEU A 186 -7.59 -22.87 -7.12
C LEU A 186 -6.96 -24.27 -7.13
N PRO A 187 -7.11 -25.04 -8.24
CA PRO A 187 -6.45 -26.33 -8.37
C PRO A 187 -4.92 -26.17 -8.45
N GLU A 188 -4.20 -27.18 -7.94
CA GLU A 188 -2.74 -27.25 -8.13
C GLU A 188 -2.40 -27.28 -9.63
N PRO A 189 -1.31 -26.62 -10.06
CA PRO A 189 -0.34 -25.88 -9.24
C PRO A 189 -0.68 -24.38 -9.06
N LEU A 190 -1.86 -23.90 -9.45
CA LEU A 190 -2.22 -22.48 -9.43
C LEU A 190 -2.49 -21.93 -8.02
N ASP A 191 -2.56 -22.77 -7.00
CA ASP A 191 -2.60 -22.37 -5.59
C ASP A 191 -1.25 -21.81 -5.08
N ASP A 192 -0.14 -22.00 -5.81
CA ASP A 192 1.16 -21.39 -5.55
C ASP A 192 1.35 -20.10 -6.34
N CYS A 193 1.68 -18.99 -5.66
CA CYS A 193 1.77 -17.67 -6.26
C CYS A 193 2.81 -17.55 -7.39
N MET A 194 3.86 -18.35 -7.39
CA MET A 194 4.86 -18.32 -8.45
C MET A 194 4.45 -19.14 -9.67
N ALA A 195 3.76 -20.26 -9.47
CA ALA A 195 3.17 -21.03 -10.56
C ALA A 195 2.06 -20.20 -11.21
N PHE A 196 1.18 -19.58 -10.41
CA PHE A 196 0.17 -18.65 -10.88
C PHE A 196 0.76 -17.48 -11.67
N PHE A 197 1.81 -16.86 -11.17
CA PHE A 197 2.52 -15.77 -11.86
C PHE A 197 3.04 -16.24 -13.23
N GLY A 198 3.67 -17.43 -13.30
CA GLY A 198 4.16 -17.99 -14.55
C GLY A 198 3.04 -18.23 -15.57
N ALA A 199 1.91 -18.79 -15.14
CA ALA A 199 0.74 -19.01 -15.97
C ALA A 199 0.10 -17.69 -16.44
N ALA A 200 -0.02 -16.71 -15.56
CA ALA A 200 -0.51 -15.36 -15.89
C ALA A 200 0.40 -14.66 -16.91
N LEU A 201 1.72 -14.74 -16.71
CA LEU A 201 2.71 -14.15 -17.62
C LEU A 201 2.65 -14.75 -19.01
N ALA A 202 2.44 -16.08 -19.12
CA ALA A 202 2.22 -16.76 -20.41
C ALA A 202 0.99 -16.22 -21.15
N GLN A 203 -0.02 -15.73 -20.43
CA GLN A 203 -1.19 -15.03 -20.98
C GLN A 203 -0.98 -13.51 -21.09
N LYS A 204 0.27 -13.01 -20.98
CA LYS A 204 0.61 -11.58 -21.03
C LYS A 204 -0.10 -10.72 -19.96
N MET A 205 -0.30 -11.29 -18.78
CA MET A 205 -0.83 -10.62 -17.61
C MET A 205 0.22 -10.65 -16.48
N ILE A 206 0.43 -9.52 -15.84
CA ILE A 206 1.40 -9.38 -14.75
C ILE A 206 0.64 -9.21 -13.44
N CYS A 207 0.95 -10.05 -12.46
CA CYS A 207 0.60 -9.88 -11.05
C CYS A 207 1.89 -9.86 -10.21
N VAL A 208 1.78 -9.59 -8.93
CA VAL A 208 2.94 -9.65 -8.03
C VAL A 208 2.74 -10.80 -7.04
N PRO A 209 3.64 -11.82 -7.06
CA PRO A 209 3.58 -12.93 -6.14
C PRO A 209 3.64 -12.49 -4.68
N GLY A 210 2.81 -13.10 -3.82
CA GLY A 210 2.72 -12.75 -2.40
C GLY A 210 4.01 -12.95 -1.63
N VAL A 211 4.84 -13.91 -2.03
CA VAL A 211 6.15 -14.15 -1.40
C VAL A 211 7.09 -12.94 -1.41
N PHE A 212 6.89 -11.98 -2.31
CA PHE A 212 7.68 -10.74 -2.36
C PHE A 212 7.30 -9.75 -1.26
N PHE A 213 6.15 -9.94 -0.62
CA PHE A 213 5.69 -9.14 0.52
C PHE A 213 5.94 -9.82 1.87
N ASP A 214 6.48 -11.04 1.87
CA ASP A 214 6.85 -11.73 3.10
C ASP A 214 8.20 -11.21 3.62
N VAL A 215 8.15 -10.31 4.61
CA VAL A 215 9.35 -9.82 5.27
C VAL A 215 10.04 -10.99 5.99
N ASN A 216 11.17 -11.42 5.46
CA ASN A 216 11.94 -12.59 5.92
C ASN A 216 13.43 -12.22 6.08
N PRO A 217 13.76 -11.40 7.11
CA PRO A 217 15.13 -10.95 7.32
C PRO A 217 16.08 -12.14 7.55
N GLY A 218 17.22 -12.09 6.87
CA GLY A 218 18.21 -13.18 6.93
C GLY A 218 17.78 -14.47 6.26
N GLN A 219 16.71 -14.45 5.45
CA GLN A 219 16.17 -15.61 4.71
C GLN A 219 15.96 -16.86 5.58
N ARG A 220 15.52 -16.68 6.82
CA ARG A 220 15.37 -17.76 7.81
C ARG A 220 14.26 -18.75 7.46
N ARG A 221 13.28 -18.34 6.67
CA ARG A 221 12.21 -19.20 6.16
C ARG A 221 12.50 -19.56 4.69
N THR A 222 12.33 -20.84 4.38
CA THR A 222 12.34 -21.28 2.98
C THR A 222 11.08 -20.78 2.26
N ARG A 223 11.09 -20.74 0.94
CA ARG A 223 9.94 -20.33 0.14
C ARG A 223 8.67 -21.16 0.45
N ARG A 224 8.81 -22.45 0.78
CA ARG A 224 7.68 -23.30 1.18
C ARG A 224 6.99 -22.85 2.46
N LEU A 225 7.70 -22.12 3.33
CA LEU A 225 7.22 -21.60 4.59
C LEU A 225 6.90 -20.11 4.52
N ALA A 226 6.90 -19.51 3.31
CA ALA A 226 6.54 -18.10 3.12
C ALA A 226 5.06 -17.90 3.47
N ARG A 227 4.77 -16.83 4.22
CA ARG A 227 3.43 -16.54 4.74
C ARG A 227 2.39 -16.32 3.64
N PHE A 228 2.83 -15.74 2.52
CA PHE A 228 1.93 -15.33 1.42
C PHE A 228 2.14 -16.18 0.16
N ARG A 229 2.56 -17.45 0.33
CA ARG A 229 2.78 -18.37 -0.81
C ARG A 229 1.54 -18.55 -1.67
N GLN A 230 0.36 -18.51 -1.07
CA GLN A 230 -0.94 -18.65 -1.73
C GLN A 230 -1.62 -17.31 -2.01
N HIS A 231 -0.86 -16.22 -2.13
CA HIS A 231 -1.43 -14.90 -2.41
C HIS A 231 -0.76 -14.25 -3.61
N VAL A 232 -1.53 -13.42 -4.30
CA VAL A 232 -1.02 -12.53 -5.36
C VAL A 232 -1.63 -11.15 -5.22
N ARG A 233 -0.83 -10.12 -5.52
CA ARG A 233 -1.35 -8.76 -5.63
C ARG A 233 -1.76 -8.47 -7.06
N LEU A 234 -3.02 -8.12 -7.25
CA LEU A 234 -3.61 -7.62 -8.48
C LEU A 234 -3.78 -6.10 -8.37
N SER A 235 -3.59 -5.37 -9.48
CA SER A 235 -3.70 -3.91 -9.50
C SER A 235 -4.85 -3.48 -10.41
N PHE A 236 -5.72 -2.61 -9.88
CA PHE A 236 -6.73 -1.89 -10.68
C PHE A 236 -6.30 -0.43 -10.96
N GLY A 237 -4.99 -0.15 -10.87
CA GLY A 237 -4.38 1.14 -11.23
C GLY A 237 -4.53 1.54 -12.70
N PRO A 238 -4.35 0.63 -13.67
CA PRO A 238 -4.43 0.94 -15.09
C PRO A 238 -5.81 1.48 -15.53
N PRO A 239 -5.94 2.02 -16.78
CA PRO A 239 -7.24 2.34 -17.37
C PRO A 239 -8.21 1.15 -17.34
N MET A 240 -9.52 1.43 -17.25
CA MET A 240 -10.56 0.39 -17.11
C MET A 240 -10.42 -0.72 -18.16
N ALA A 241 -10.26 -0.36 -19.44
CA ALA A 241 -10.10 -1.34 -20.52
C ALA A 241 -8.86 -2.25 -20.38
N GLU A 242 -7.80 -1.78 -19.71
CA GLU A 242 -6.63 -2.61 -19.40
C GLU A 242 -6.91 -3.55 -18.23
N VAL A 243 -7.66 -3.08 -17.24
CA VAL A 243 -8.10 -3.92 -16.10
C VAL A 243 -9.00 -5.04 -16.62
N GLU A 244 -9.98 -4.74 -17.47
CA GLU A 244 -10.88 -5.71 -18.10
C GLU A 244 -10.09 -6.75 -18.90
N ARG A 245 -9.21 -6.31 -19.80
CA ARG A 245 -8.34 -7.23 -20.58
C ARG A 245 -7.45 -8.11 -19.70
N GLY A 246 -6.94 -7.55 -18.60
CA GLY A 246 -6.15 -8.32 -17.63
C GLY A 246 -6.98 -9.42 -16.97
N LEU A 247 -8.20 -9.10 -16.56
CA LEU A 247 -9.14 -10.03 -15.94
C LEU A 247 -9.61 -11.13 -16.92
N ASP A 248 -9.86 -10.79 -18.19
CA ASP A 248 -10.19 -11.78 -19.23
C ASP A 248 -9.04 -12.76 -19.51
N ARG A 249 -7.79 -12.28 -19.41
CA ARG A 249 -6.61 -13.16 -19.50
C ARG A 249 -6.49 -14.05 -18.26
N LEU A 250 -6.79 -13.52 -17.09
CA LEU A 250 -6.80 -14.29 -15.86
C LEU A 250 -7.85 -15.40 -15.88
N GLU A 251 -9.05 -15.11 -16.42
CA GLU A 251 -10.09 -16.12 -16.64
C GLU A 251 -9.59 -17.29 -17.50
N ARG A 252 -8.84 -17.02 -18.57
CA ARG A 252 -8.25 -18.08 -19.40
C ARG A 252 -7.26 -18.95 -18.63
N VAL A 253 -6.46 -18.35 -17.74
CA VAL A 253 -5.52 -19.07 -16.86
C VAL A 253 -6.28 -20.04 -15.97
N VAL A 254 -7.31 -19.56 -15.26
CA VAL A 254 -8.10 -20.38 -14.34
C VAL A 254 -8.87 -21.46 -15.08
N ALA A 255 -9.55 -21.10 -16.19
CA ALA A 255 -10.32 -22.05 -16.99
C ALA A 255 -9.44 -23.15 -17.62
N ALA A 256 -8.19 -22.86 -17.97
CA ALA A 256 -7.26 -23.87 -18.46
C ALA A 256 -6.92 -24.91 -17.40
N ALA A 257 -6.68 -24.47 -16.15
CA ALA A 257 -6.36 -25.37 -15.05
C ALA A 257 -7.56 -26.21 -14.55
N GLN A 258 -8.77 -25.71 -14.73
CA GLN A 258 -10.00 -26.50 -14.39
C GLN A 258 -10.32 -27.61 -15.38
N ARG A 259 -9.73 -27.59 -16.59
CA ARG A 259 -9.95 -28.58 -17.67
C ARG A 259 -8.86 -29.65 -17.72
N GLY A 260 -7.74 -29.46 -17.08
CA GLY A 260 -6.61 -30.40 -17.02
C GLY A 260 -6.65 -31.24 -15.77
#